data_ac31663ef90e5f742ecb3769f52d2b21
#
_entry.id   ac31663ef90e5f742ecb3769f52d2b21
#
_cell.length_a   1.000
_cell.length_b   1.000
_cell.length_c   1.000
_cell.angle_alpha   90.00
_cell.angle_beta   90.00
_cell.angle_gamma   90.00
#
_symmetry.space_group_name_H-M   'P 1'
#
loop_
_entity.id
_entity.type
_entity.pdbx_description
1 polymer ?
#
loop_
_entity_poly.entity_id
_entity_poly.type
_entity_poly.pdbx_seq_one_letter_code
_entity_poly.pdbx_strand_id
1 'polypeptide(L)'
;MALPFLIGLFCAILSEQEQLAGYFQTMLMSTKKAIPFLSKLLLLLMFCAGALLVASTIFGVAFQFGLHGKAVEFAFYPLAALVMFVSSIPLYLLHLYLSFCLNKGVSIGLGIVESVLSALFLTGLGEPIWKYVPSVWPARAVTTFYAAYNGEMAACVELKQVACISFFVIVIGAIAYLFWACRWEGSRIAD
;
A
#
# COMPACT_ATOMS: atom_id res chain seq x y z
N MET A 1 -9.46 -1.86 -5.06
CA MET A 1 -10.21 -2.55 -4.01
C MET A 1 -9.43 -3.73 -3.43
N ALA A 2 -8.92 -4.68 -4.22
CA ALA A 2 -8.18 -5.84 -3.70
C ALA A 2 -6.73 -5.56 -3.25
N LEU A 3 -6.23 -4.35 -3.42
CA LEU A 3 -4.82 -4.02 -3.13
C LEU A 3 -4.46 -4.20 -1.65
N PRO A 4 -5.26 -3.80 -0.65
CA PRO A 4 -4.94 -4.06 0.76
C PRO A 4 -4.79 -5.55 1.07
N PHE A 5 -5.68 -6.39 0.54
CA PHE A 5 -5.57 -7.85 0.68
C PHE A 5 -4.27 -8.39 0.08
N LEU A 6 -3.92 -7.96 -1.13
CA LEU A 6 -2.67 -8.39 -1.78
C LEU A 6 -1.45 -7.94 -0.99
N ILE A 7 -1.44 -6.73 -0.45
CA ILE A 7 -0.37 -6.22 0.42
C ILE A 7 -0.25 -7.11 1.67
N GLY A 8 -1.36 -7.39 2.35
CA GLY A 8 -1.39 -8.27 3.51
C GLY A 8 -0.87 -9.66 3.21
N LEU A 9 -1.25 -10.23 2.08
CA LEU A 9 -0.82 -11.54 1.61
C LEU A 9 0.70 -11.56 1.32
N PHE A 10 1.23 -10.60 0.57
CA PHE A 10 2.67 -10.55 0.26
C PHE A 10 3.53 -10.31 1.50
N CYS A 11 3.09 -9.45 2.41
CA CYS A 11 3.78 -9.25 3.69
C CYS A 11 3.79 -10.53 4.54
N ALA A 12 2.68 -11.28 4.54
CA ALA A 12 2.56 -12.56 5.24
C ALA A 12 3.48 -13.63 4.64
N ILE A 13 3.50 -13.77 3.31
CA ILE A 13 4.40 -14.71 2.60
C ILE A 13 5.86 -14.39 2.90
N LEU A 14 6.24 -13.10 2.85
CA LEU A 14 7.61 -12.68 3.12
C LEU A 14 8.03 -13.00 4.56
N SER A 15 7.15 -12.78 5.54
CA SER A 15 7.40 -13.13 6.94
C SER A 15 7.53 -14.64 7.12
N GLU A 16 6.69 -15.44 6.45
CA GLU A 16 6.76 -16.90 6.50
C GLU A 16 8.06 -17.45 5.88
N GLN A 17 8.48 -16.89 4.75
CA GLN A 17 9.76 -17.26 4.13
C GLN A 17 10.95 -17.04 5.07
N GLU A 18 10.99 -15.93 5.80
CA GLU A 18 12.04 -15.66 6.78
C GLU A 18 11.98 -16.60 7.98
N GLN A 19 10.79 -16.97 8.41
CA GLN A 19 10.62 -17.94 9.48
C GLN A 19 11.13 -19.32 9.06
N LEU A 20 10.79 -19.77 7.86
CA LEU A 20 11.22 -21.07 7.32
C LEU A 20 12.72 -21.11 6.99
N ALA A 21 13.32 -19.97 6.63
CA ALA A 21 14.74 -19.86 6.30
C ALA A 21 15.69 -19.85 7.52
N GLY A 22 15.19 -20.10 8.73
CA GLY A 22 16.02 -20.21 9.95
C GLY A 22 15.49 -19.40 11.12
N TYR A 23 14.17 -19.31 11.30
CA TYR A 23 13.52 -18.67 12.44
C TYR A 23 14.06 -17.25 12.71
N PHE A 24 14.19 -16.46 11.64
CA PHE A 24 14.66 -15.06 11.70
C PHE A 24 16.11 -14.87 12.17
N GLN A 25 16.94 -15.91 12.21
CA GLN A 25 18.32 -15.82 12.70
C GLN A 25 19.15 -14.78 11.95
N THR A 26 19.04 -14.72 10.62
CA THR A 26 19.72 -13.71 9.79
C THR A 26 19.36 -12.28 10.15
N MET A 27 18.10 -12.06 10.56
CA MET A 27 17.63 -10.73 10.98
C MET A 27 18.10 -10.39 12.41
N LEU A 28 18.10 -11.39 13.31
CA LEU A 28 18.52 -11.22 14.70
C LEU A 28 20.04 -11.04 14.85
N MET A 29 20.83 -11.70 13.99
CA MET A 29 22.30 -11.59 13.99
C MET A 29 22.82 -10.33 13.28
N SER A 30 21.96 -9.57 12.62
CA SER A 30 22.36 -8.33 11.96
C SER A 30 22.80 -7.28 12.96
N THR A 31 23.99 -6.69 12.74
CA THR A 31 24.55 -5.60 13.56
C THR A 31 23.63 -4.38 13.64
N LYS A 32 22.85 -4.14 12.59
CA LYS A 32 21.84 -3.08 12.52
C LYS A 32 20.49 -3.68 12.17
N LYS A 33 19.69 -4.01 13.18
CA LYS A 33 18.41 -4.69 13.06
C LYS A 33 17.42 -4.03 12.09
N ALA A 34 17.50 -2.70 11.89
CA ALA A 34 16.65 -1.99 10.95
C ALA A 34 16.94 -2.31 9.47
N ILE A 35 18.19 -2.70 9.10
CA ILE A 35 18.56 -2.91 7.69
C ILE A 35 17.77 -4.06 7.04
N PRO A 36 17.65 -5.26 7.63
CA PRO A 36 16.84 -6.33 7.06
C PRO A 36 15.38 -5.93 6.86
N PHE A 37 14.78 -5.21 7.82
CA PHE A 37 13.40 -4.76 7.70
C PHE A 37 13.21 -3.71 6.60
N LEU A 38 14.16 -2.77 6.50
CA LEU A 38 14.14 -1.75 5.45
C LEU A 38 14.31 -2.36 4.06
N SER A 39 15.24 -3.32 3.90
CA SER A 39 15.43 -4.00 2.62
C SER A 39 14.18 -4.77 2.17
N LYS A 40 13.47 -5.41 3.09
CA LYS A 40 12.20 -6.09 2.81
C LYS A 40 11.08 -5.12 2.42
N LEU A 41 10.96 -4.02 3.15
CA LEU A 41 10.03 -2.95 2.80
C LEU A 41 10.31 -2.41 1.39
N LEU A 42 11.58 -2.07 1.09
CA LEU A 42 11.97 -1.55 -0.22
C LEU A 42 11.72 -2.57 -1.33
N LEU A 43 12.01 -3.84 -1.12
CA LEU A 43 11.75 -4.91 -2.08
C LEU A 43 10.26 -4.99 -2.42
N LEU A 44 9.37 -5.01 -1.41
CA LEU A 44 7.93 -5.05 -1.63
C LEU A 44 7.42 -3.79 -2.33
N LEU A 45 7.94 -2.62 -1.96
CA LEU A 45 7.59 -1.36 -2.63
C LEU A 45 8.04 -1.35 -4.09
N MET A 46 9.23 -1.84 -4.41
CA MET A 46 9.71 -1.95 -5.80
C MET A 46 8.82 -2.90 -6.62
N PHE A 47 8.46 -4.07 -6.08
CA PHE A 47 7.53 -4.97 -6.77
C PHE A 47 6.15 -4.35 -6.97
N CYS A 48 5.62 -3.65 -5.95
CA CYS A 48 4.35 -2.93 -6.06
C CYS A 48 4.40 -1.87 -7.16
N ALA A 49 5.43 -1.02 -7.14
CA ALA A 49 5.61 0.02 -8.15
C ALA A 49 5.68 -0.57 -9.56
N GLY A 50 6.49 -1.61 -9.76
CA GLY A 50 6.61 -2.32 -11.03
C GLY A 50 5.29 -2.93 -11.50
N ALA A 51 4.60 -3.64 -10.60
CA ALA A 51 3.31 -4.26 -10.93
C ALA A 51 2.23 -3.23 -11.28
N LEU A 52 2.13 -2.14 -10.52
CA LEU A 52 1.17 -1.06 -10.80
C LEU A 52 1.47 -0.34 -12.10
N LEU A 53 2.74 -0.05 -12.39
CA LEU A 53 3.14 0.57 -13.65
C LEU A 53 2.84 -0.32 -14.85
N VAL A 54 3.18 -1.60 -14.78
CA VAL A 54 2.91 -2.57 -15.85
C VAL A 54 1.40 -2.73 -16.05
N ALA A 55 0.65 -2.94 -14.97
CA ALA A 55 -0.81 -3.11 -15.06
C ALA A 55 -1.50 -1.86 -15.63
N SER A 56 -1.12 -0.66 -15.17
CA SER A 56 -1.73 0.58 -15.64
C SER A 56 -1.38 0.90 -17.10
N THR A 57 -0.14 0.63 -17.52
CA THR A 57 0.28 0.85 -18.92
C THR A 57 -0.37 -0.15 -19.86
N ILE A 58 -0.44 -1.44 -19.51
CA ILE A 58 -1.15 -2.45 -20.29
C ILE A 58 -2.63 -2.08 -20.43
N PHE A 59 -3.27 -1.68 -19.31
CA PHE A 59 -4.66 -1.22 -19.35
C PHE A 59 -4.83 0.00 -20.25
N GLY A 60 -3.94 1.00 -20.15
CA GLY A 60 -3.96 2.21 -20.98
C GLY A 60 -3.82 1.88 -22.48
N VAL A 61 -2.88 1.00 -22.83
CA VAL A 61 -2.69 0.55 -24.22
C VAL A 61 -3.94 -0.20 -24.71
N ALA A 62 -4.43 -1.16 -23.95
CA ALA A 62 -5.63 -1.93 -24.31
C ALA A 62 -6.88 -1.05 -24.47
N PHE A 63 -7.05 -0.05 -23.59
CA PHE A 63 -8.19 0.86 -23.64
C PHE A 63 -8.13 1.81 -24.86
N GLN A 64 -6.95 2.42 -25.10
CA GLN A 64 -6.82 3.40 -26.19
C GLN A 64 -6.76 2.76 -27.57
N PHE A 65 -6.00 1.67 -27.71
CA PHE A 65 -5.80 1.03 -29.02
C PHE A 65 -6.76 -0.13 -29.30
N GLY A 66 -7.18 -0.86 -28.27
CA GLY A 66 -8.11 -1.98 -28.42
C GLY A 66 -9.57 -1.55 -28.46
N LEU A 67 -9.97 -0.66 -27.56
CA LEU A 67 -11.37 -0.22 -27.43
C LEU A 67 -11.63 1.16 -28.06
N HIS A 68 -10.59 1.79 -28.65
CA HIS A 68 -10.63 3.14 -29.22
C HIS A 68 -11.16 4.22 -28.24
N GLY A 69 -10.98 3.99 -26.94
CA GLY A 69 -11.37 4.90 -25.88
C GLY A 69 -10.41 6.09 -25.81
N LYS A 70 -10.93 7.33 -25.92
CA LYS A 70 -10.14 8.56 -25.84
C LYS A 70 -10.51 9.39 -24.59
N ALA A 71 -10.89 8.76 -23.49
CA ALA A 71 -11.35 9.47 -22.32
C ALA A 71 -10.27 10.32 -21.64
N VAL A 72 -9.00 9.89 -21.69
CA VAL A 72 -7.85 10.58 -21.09
C VAL A 72 -6.59 10.37 -21.93
N GLU A 73 -5.60 11.28 -21.77
CA GLU A 73 -4.28 11.13 -22.37
C GLU A 73 -3.53 9.93 -21.82
N PHE A 74 -2.63 9.33 -22.62
CA PHE A 74 -1.84 8.16 -22.20
C PHE A 74 -1.03 8.42 -20.90
N ALA A 75 -0.55 9.66 -20.73
CA ALA A 75 0.21 10.06 -19.53
C ALA A 75 -0.59 9.91 -18.21
N PHE A 76 -1.91 9.87 -18.25
CA PHE A 76 -2.76 9.66 -17.09
C PHE A 76 -2.48 8.32 -16.39
N TYR A 77 -2.29 7.23 -17.16
CA TYR A 77 -2.18 5.88 -16.59
C TYR A 77 -0.97 5.68 -15.67
N PRO A 78 0.28 6.05 -16.07
CA PRO A 78 1.42 5.95 -15.18
C PRO A 78 1.32 6.91 -13.97
N LEU A 79 0.70 8.09 -14.15
CA LEU A 79 0.45 9.01 -13.03
C LEU A 79 -0.56 8.45 -12.03
N ALA A 80 -1.62 7.81 -12.51
CA ALA A 80 -2.59 7.11 -11.65
C ALA A 80 -1.93 5.94 -10.88
N ALA A 81 -1.02 5.19 -11.53
CA ALA A 81 -0.22 4.17 -10.86
C ALA A 81 0.66 4.76 -9.75
N LEU A 82 1.27 5.92 -9.98
CA LEU A 82 2.08 6.62 -8.97
C LEU A 82 1.23 7.07 -7.77
N VAL A 83 0.05 7.64 -8.03
CA VAL A 83 -0.91 8.02 -6.96
C VAL A 83 -1.31 6.79 -6.14
N MET A 84 -1.65 5.69 -6.80
CA MET A 84 -2.01 4.43 -6.12
C MET A 84 -0.84 3.87 -5.31
N PHE A 85 0.38 3.89 -5.86
CA PHE A 85 1.59 3.44 -5.20
C PHE A 85 1.88 4.23 -3.92
N VAL A 86 1.94 5.56 -4.00
CA VAL A 86 2.22 6.43 -2.83
C VAL A 86 1.16 6.23 -1.75
N SER A 87 -0.11 6.15 -2.15
CA SER A 87 -1.24 5.93 -1.24
C SER A 87 -1.21 4.56 -0.55
N SER A 88 -0.50 3.58 -1.10
CA SER A 88 -0.38 2.23 -0.54
C SER A 88 0.76 2.08 0.49
N ILE A 89 1.71 3.01 0.56
CA ILE A 89 2.88 2.90 1.45
C ILE A 89 2.50 2.67 2.92
N PRO A 90 1.52 3.38 3.51
CA PRO A 90 1.11 3.14 4.89
C PRO A 90 0.64 1.71 5.15
N LEU A 91 -0.01 1.08 4.18
CA LEU A 91 -0.46 -0.30 4.30
C LEU A 91 0.72 -1.28 4.37
N TYR A 92 1.76 -1.07 3.56
CA TYR A 92 2.97 -1.89 3.64
C TYR A 92 3.64 -1.80 5.00
N LEU A 93 3.75 -0.59 5.58
CA LEU A 93 4.31 -0.38 6.90
C LEU A 93 3.50 -1.13 7.97
N LEU A 94 2.17 -1.02 7.92
CA LEU A 94 1.26 -1.69 8.85
C LEU A 94 1.32 -3.22 8.71
N HIS A 95 1.17 -3.74 7.49
CA HIS A 95 1.11 -5.17 7.25
C HIS A 95 2.43 -5.90 7.51
N LEU A 96 3.58 -5.27 7.19
CA LEU A 96 4.88 -5.81 7.58
C LEU A 96 5.02 -5.87 9.10
N TYR A 97 4.67 -4.77 9.81
CA TYR A 97 4.66 -4.78 11.26
C TYR A 97 3.80 -5.93 11.82
N LEU A 98 2.57 -6.09 11.35
CA LEU A 98 1.65 -7.12 11.82
C LEU A 98 2.16 -8.54 11.55
N SER A 99 2.71 -8.77 10.35
CA SER A 99 3.23 -10.07 9.94
C SER A 99 4.41 -10.54 10.79
N PHE A 100 5.30 -9.61 11.17
CA PHE A 100 6.47 -9.93 11.99
C PHE A 100 6.22 -9.85 13.50
N CYS A 101 5.27 -9.05 13.95
CA CYS A 101 4.96 -8.85 15.37
C CYS A 101 3.95 -9.88 15.90
N LEU A 102 2.90 -10.15 15.13
CA LEU A 102 1.81 -11.05 15.52
C LEU A 102 1.92 -12.38 14.77
N ASN A 103 1.31 -12.47 13.59
CA ASN A 103 1.43 -13.63 12.71
C ASN A 103 0.89 -13.30 11.30
N LYS A 104 1.17 -14.21 10.35
CA LYS A 104 0.70 -14.10 8.95
C LYS A 104 -0.81 -14.01 8.82
N GLY A 105 -1.55 -14.74 9.67
CA GLY A 105 -3.01 -14.77 9.62
C GLY A 105 -3.65 -13.43 9.94
N VAL A 106 -3.10 -12.69 10.90
CA VAL A 106 -3.59 -11.34 11.26
C VAL A 106 -3.42 -10.37 10.10
N SER A 107 -2.27 -10.39 9.44
CA SER A 107 -2.02 -9.53 8.26
C SER A 107 -3.00 -9.84 7.12
N ILE A 108 -3.21 -11.11 6.80
CA ILE A 108 -4.16 -11.52 5.75
C ILE A 108 -5.60 -11.14 6.13
N GLY A 109 -6.00 -11.47 7.37
CA GLY A 109 -7.35 -11.17 7.88
C GLY A 109 -7.66 -9.67 7.84
N LEU A 110 -6.73 -8.83 8.32
CA LEU A 110 -6.87 -7.38 8.23
C LEU A 110 -6.97 -6.91 6.77
N GLY A 111 -6.13 -7.43 5.87
CA GLY A 111 -6.17 -7.09 4.45
C GLY A 111 -7.51 -7.41 3.78
N ILE A 112 -8.18 -8.49 4.19
CA ILE A 112 -9.55 -8.81 3.74
C ILE A 112 -10.53 -7.74 4.22
N VAL A 113 -10.52 -7.40 5.51
CA VAL A 113 -11.39 -6.37 6.09
C VAL A 113 -11.17 -5.03 5.41
N GLU A 114 -9.93 -4.61 5.22
CA GLU A 114 -9.55 -3.37 4.54
C GLU A 114 -10.01 -3.34 3.08
N SER A 115 -9.95 -4.47 2.38
CA SER A 115 -10.46 -4.57 1.00
C SER A 115 -11.97 -4.41 0.92
N VAL A 116 -12.71 -4.98 1.89
CA VAL A 116 -14.17 -4.79 2.00
C VAL A 116 -14.50 -3.33 2.33
N LEU A 117 -13.77 -2.71 3.27
CA LEU A 117 -13.92 -1.28 3.59
C LEU A 117 -13.61 -0.39 2.38
N SER A 118 -12.57 -0.71 1.62
CA SER A 118 -12.23 0.02 0.40
C SER A 118 -13.36 -0.04 -0.63
N ALA A 119 -13.99 -1.21 -0.78
CA ALA A 119 -15.14 -1.37 -1.68
C ALA A 119 -16.36 -0.58 -1.19
N LEU A 120 -16.66 -0.65 0.11
CA LEU A 120 -17.77 0.07 0.73
C LEU A 120 -17.64 1.59 0.56
N PHE A 121 -16.44 2.12 0.80
CA PHE A 121 -16.18 3.57 0.75
C PHE A 121 -16.14 4.15 -0.68
N LEU A 122 -16.13 3.31 -1.70
CA LEU A 122 -16.32 3.74 -3.08
C LEU A 122 -17.80 3.96 -3.43
N THR A 123 -18.73 3.47 -2.61
CA THR A 123 -20.19 3.60 -2.86
C THR A 123 -20.81 4.91 -2.34
N GLY A 124 -20.03 5.87 -1.89
CA GLY A 124 -20.51 7.15 -1.36
C GLY A 124 -20.79 7.14 0.16
N LEU A 125 -20.91 5.99 0.81
CA LEU A 125 -21.12 5.89 2.26
C LEU A 125 -19.94 6.45 3.08
N GLY A 126 -18.75 6.46 2.49
CA GLY A 126 -17.54 6.92 3.14
C GLY A 126 -17.15 8.39 2.84
N GLU A 127 -17.94 9.14 2.09
CA GLU A 127 -17.59 10.50 1.65
C GLU A 127 -17.01 11.42 2.73
N PRO A 128 -17.57 11.53 3.94
CA PRO A 128 -17.05 12.47 4.93
C PRO A 128 -15.77 12.00 5.62
N ILE A 129 -15.47 10.69 5.62
CA ILE A 129 -14.40 10.11 6.47
C ILE A 129 -13.28 9.41 5.72
N TRP A 130 -13.42 9.13 4.42
CA TRP A 130 -12.45 8.34 3.64
C TRP A 130 -11.03 8.91 3.67
N LYS A 131 -10.90 10.24 3.82
CA LYS A 131 -9.60 10.94 3.88
C LYS A 131 -8.74 10.51 5.07
N TYR A 132 -9.37 9.98 6.11
CA TYR A 132 -8.71 9.54 7.34
C TYR A 132 -8.48 8.03 7.41
N VAL A 133 -8.90 7.27 6.40
CA VAL A 133 -8.82 5.81 6.36
C VAL A 133 -7.79 5.36 5.32
N PRO A 134 -6.55 5.02 5.73
CA PRO A 134 -5.45 4.69 4.81
C PRO A 134 -5.74 3.54 3.85
N SER A 135 -6.53 2.54 4.27
CA SER A 135 -6.87 1.39 3.42
C SER A 135 -7.70 1.76 2.19
N VAL A 136 -8.41 2.87 2.24
CA VAL A 136 -9.28 3.36 1.14
C VAL A 136 -8.50 4.22 0.14
N TRP A 137 -7.39 4.82 0.56
CA TRP A 137 -6.65 5.79 -0.27
C TRP A 137 -6.22 5.24 -1.64
N PRO A 138 -5.68 4.03 -1.80
CA PRO A 138 -5.25 3.57 -3.11
C PRO A 138 -6.36 3.56 -4.17
N ALA A 139 -7.58 3.24 -3.76
CA ALA A 139 -8.72 3.22 -4.67
C ALA A 139 -9.33 4.62 -4.86
N ARG A 140 -9.56 5.33 -3.76
CA ARG A 140 -10.28 6.61 -3.77
C ARG A 140 -9.42 7.76 -4.30
N ALA A 141 -8.11 7.79 -3.99
CA ALA A 141 -7.21 8.81 -4.50
C ALA A 141 -7.10 8.77 -6.04
N VAL A 142 -7.18 7.59 -6.65
CA VAL A 142 -7.17 7.47 -8.12
C VAL A 142 -8.45 8.02 -8.74
N THR A 143 -9.63 7.77 -8.15
CA THR A 143 -10.89 8.35 -8.64
C THR A 143 -10.92 9.87 -8.48
N THR A 144 -10.45 10.38 -7.35
CA THR A 144 -10.30 11.82 -7.10
C THR A 144 -9.26 12.44 -8.05
N PHE A 145 -8.15 11.74 -8.30
CA PHE A 145 -7.14 12.17 -9.28
C PHE A 145 -7.72 12.25 -10.71
N TYR A 146 -8.54 11.28 -11.09
CA TYR A 146 -9.23 11.31 -12.40
C TYR A 146 -10.15 12.54 -12.53
N ALA A 147 -10.95 12.85 -11.52
CA ALA A 147 -11.81 14.04 -11.50
C ALA A 147 -10.98 15.34 -11.56
N ALA A 148 -9.89 15.42 -10.78
CA ALA A 148 -8.98 16.56 -10.79
C ALA A 148 -8.27 16.73 -12.16
N TYR A 149 -7.88 15.63 -12.80
CA TYR A 149 -7.25 15.62 -14.11
C TYR A 149 -8.19 16.16 -15.21
N ASN A 150 -9.49 15.92 -15.06
CA ASN A 150 -10.53 16.47 -15.94
C ASN A 150 -10.95 17.91 -15.58
N GLY A 151 -10.25 18.57 -14.64
CA GLY A 151 -10.43 19.99 -14.33
C GLY A 151 -11.44 20.28 -13.20
N GLU A 152 -11.88 19.29 -12.44
CA GLU A 152 -12.76 19.51 -11.31
C GLU A 152 -12.01 20.13 -10.12
N MET A 153 -12.29 21.41 -9.84
CA MET A 153 -11.58 22.19 -8.80
C MET A 153 -11.78 21.60 -7.39
N ALA A 154 -12.96 21.09 -7.08
CA ALA A 154 -13.24 20.46 -5.78
C ALA A 154 -12.35 19.22 -5.58
N ALA A 155 -12.20 18.38 -6.59
CA ALA A 155 -11.32 17.22 -6.56
C ALA A 155 -9.84 17.59 -6.41
N CYS A 156 -9.41 18.70 -7.02
CA CYS A 156 -8.04 19.20 -6.83
C CYS A 156 -7.75 19.60 -5.37
N VAL A 157 -8.69 20.26 -4.71
CA VAL A 157 -8.57 20.64 -3.29
C VAL A 157 -8.55 19.39 -2.42
N GLU A 158 -9.44 18.47 -2.68
CA GLU A 158 -9.55 17.20 -1.95
C GLU A 158 -8.29 16.34 -2.07
N LEU A 159 -7.74 16.22 -3.29
CA LEU A 159 -6.50 15.49 -3.54
C LEU A 159 -5.31 16.08 -2.76
N LYS A 160 -5.20 17.41 -2.71
CA LYS A 160 -4.16 18.10 -1.92
C LYS A 160 -4.30 17.80 -0.41
N GLN A 161 -5.53 17.81 0.11
CA GLN A 161 -5.79 17.48 1.52
C GLN A 161 -5.35 16.04 1.84
N VAL A 162 -5.77 15.08 1.03
CA VAL A 162 -5.39 13.68 1.21
C VAL A 162 -3.89 13.47 1.05
N ALA A 163 -3.24 14.12 0.08
CA ALA A 163 -1.80 14.05 -0.09
C ALA A 163 -1.04 14.58 1.15
N CYS A 164 -1.51 15.67 1.75
CA CYS A 164 -0.95 16.21 2.98
C CYS A 164 -1.11 15.24 4.15
N ILE A 165 -2.32 14.70 4.37
CA ILE A 165 -2.58 13.72 5.43
C ILE A 165 -1.73 12.46 5.21
N SER A 166 -1.71 11.94 3.98
CA SER A 166 -0.93 10.75 3.60
C SER A 166 0.57 10.95 3.86
N PHE A 167 1.12 12.12 3.53
CA PHE A 167 2.52 12.45 3.82
C PHE A 167 2.84 12.33 5.32
N PHE A 168 2.02 12.94 6.18
CA PHE A 168 2.23 12.84 7.63
C PHE A 168 2.10 11.40 8.15
N VAL A 169 1.11 10.64 7.67
CA VAL A 169 0.93 9.24 8.06
C VAL A 169 2.11 8.38 7.60
N ILE A 170 2.63 8.60 6.39
CA ILE A 170 3.81 7.88 5.89
C ILE A 170 5.04 8.20 6.75
N VAL A 171 5.29 9.48 7.05
CA VAL A 171 6.47 9.88 7.85
C VAL A 171 6.38 9.31 9.27
N ILE A 172 5.24 9.49 9.94
CA ILE A 172 5.04 8.97 11.30
C ILE A 172 5.11 7.44 11.30
N GLY A 173 4.45 6.79 10.34
CA GLY A 173 4.47 5.32 10.18
C GLY A 173 5.88 4.78 9.91
N ALA A 174 6.66 5.44 9.06
CA ALA A 174 8.03 5.04 8.78
C ALA A 174 8.94 5.18 10.03
N ILE A 175 8.81 6.28 10.78
CA ILE A 175 9.56 6.49 12.03
C ILE A 175 9.17 5.39 13.05
N ALA A 176 7.89 5.15 13.23
CA ALA A 176 7.39 4.12 14.16
C ALA A 176 7.87 2.71 13.76
N TYR A 177 7.81 2.39 12.45
CA TYR A 177 8.27 1.11 11.91
C TYR A 177 9.78 0.91 12.12
N LEU A 178 10.60 1.92 11.85
CA LEU A 178 12.05 1.86 12.06
C LEU A 178 12.39 1.74 13.55
N PHE A 179 11.71 2.50 14.40
CA PHE A 179 11.89 2.42 15.85
C PHE A 179 11.56 1.02 16.38
N TRP A 180 10.45 0.44 15.94
CA TRP A 180 10.09 -0.93 16.27
C TRP A 180 11.12 -1.92 15.74
N ALA A 181 11.55 -1.80 14.47
CA ALA A 181 12.52 -2.69 13.85
C ALA A 181 13.87 -2.71 14.60
N CYS A 182 14.33 -1.56 15.12
CA CYS A 182 15.55 -1.48 15.93
C CYS A 182 15.44 -2.23 17.26
N ARG A 183 14.22 -2.36 17.81
CA ARG A 183 13.95 -3.00 19.11
C ARG A 183 13.41 -4.42 18.98
N TRP A 184 13.22 -4.90 17.77
CA TRP A 184 12.64 -6.21 17.56
C TRP A 184 13.58 -7.34 18.02
N GLU A 185 13.07 -8.28 18.83
CA GLU A 185 13.81 -9.37 19.45
C GLU A 185 13.32 -10.78 19.02
N GLY A 186 12.58 -10.83 17.92
CA GLY A 186 11.95 -12.05 17.43
C GLY A 186 10.43 -12.04 17.65
N SER A 187 9.70 -12.78 16.82
CA SER A 187 8.28 -12.99 17.08
C SER A 187 8.12 -13.98 18.22
N ARG A 188 7.36 -13.62 19.24
CA ARG A 188 6.85 -14.58 20.24
C ARG A 188 5.71 -15.37 19.60
N ILE A 189 6.04 -16.28 18.69
CA ILE A 189 5.07 -17.26 18.23
C ILE A 189 4.98 -18.25 19.38
N ALA A 190 3.90 -18.16 20.14
CA ALA A 190 3.52 -19.23 21.04
C ALA A 190 3.27 -20.48 20.17
N ASP A 191 3.96 -21.55 20.48
CA ASP A 191 3.73 -22.90 19.96
C ASP A 191 2.29 -23.31 20.14
#